data_08d9aee7ba873f4372aaa2cae1d38659
#
_entry.id   08d9aee7ba873f4372aaa2cae1d38659
#
_cell.length_a   1.000
_cell.length_b   1.000
_cell.length_c   1.000
_cell.angle_alpha   90.00
_cell.angle_beta   90.00
_cell.angle_gamma   90.00
#
_symmetry.space_group_name_H-M   'P 1'
#
loop_
_entity.id
_entity.type
_entity.pdbx_description
1 polymer ?
#
loop_
_entity_poly.entity_id
_entity_poly.type
_entity_poly.pdbx_seq_one_letter_code
_entity_poly.pdbx_strand_id
1 'polypeptide(L)'
;MTPGIDGKTLDGYGLEDIQKTIDLLKMEQYRPKPVRRTYIPKKAKGKFRPLGIPSPRDKVIQECIRLILEAIYESGFHENSHGFRPGRSCHTALESLRRNWVGTKWVIEADITQCFDLTS
;
A
#
# COMPACT_ATOMS: atom_id res chain seq x y z
N MET A 1 5.74 15.13 6.94
CA MET A 1 5.63 13.87 6.13
C MET A 1 7.00 13.58 5.50
N THR A 2 7.38 12.31 5.28
CA THR A 2 8.69 11.95 4.72
C THR A 2 8.76 12.32 3.23
N PRO A 3 9.79 13.10 2.79
CA PRO A 3 9.92 13.54 1.40
C PRO A 3 10.31 12.40 0.45
N GLY A 4 9.90 12.54 -0.81
CA GLY A 4 10.30 11.65 -1.90
C GLY A 4 11.75 11.89 -2.34
N ILE A 5 12.10 11.37 -3.53
CA ILE A 5 13.45 11.56 -4.13
C ILE A 5 13.71 13.03 -4.50
N ASP A 6 12.66 13.79 -4.75
CA ASP A 6 12.70 15.22 -5.12
C ASP A 6 12.79 16.16 -3.90
N GLY A 7 12.93 15.61 -2.69
CA GLY A 7 12.98 16.38 -1.45
C GLY A 7 11.67 17.06 -1.04
N LYS A 8 10.59 16.87 -1.83
CA LYS A 8 9.28 17.48 -1.59
C LYS A 8 8.40 16.60 -0.72
N THR A 9 7.53 17.25 0.07
CA THR A 9 6.47 16.62 0.85
C THR A 9 5.10 16.99 0.24
N LEU A 10 4.00 16.48 0.81
CA LEU A 10 2.65 16.93 0.41
C LEU A 10 2.30 18.32 0.93
N ASP A 11 3.15 18.87 1.82
CA ASP A 11 2.97 20.23 2.32
C ASP A 11 3.18 21.22 1.16
N GLY A 12 2.17 22.04 0.87
CA GLY A 12 2.17 22.95 -0.28
C GLY A 12 1.80 22.32 -1.63
N TYR A 13 1.37 21.05 -1.68
CA TYR A 13 0.80 20.45 -2.89
C TYR A 13 -0.62 20.98 -3.11
N GLY A 14 -0.76 21.96 -4.00
CA GLY A 14 -1.97 22.73 -4.20
C GLY A 14 -2.76 22.36 -5.45
N LEU A 15 -3.82 23.13 -5.71
CA LEU A 15 -4.70 22.93 -6.88
C LEU A 15 -3.94 23.03 -8.21
N GLU A 16 -2.95 23.90 -8.32
CA GLU A 16 -2.11 24.01 -9.53
C GLU A 16 -1.33 22.73 -9.83
N ASP A 17 -0.78 22.06 -8.78
CA ASP A 17 -0.06 20.81 -8.96
C ASP A 17 -1.01 19.68 -9.35
N ILE A 18 -2.22 19.68 -8.81
CA ILE A 18 -3.28 18.74 -9.20
C ILE A 18 -3.65 18.96 -10.65
N GLN A 19 -3.90 20.20 -11.09
CA GLN A 19 -4.25 20.52 -12.46
C GLN A 19 -3.15 20.08 -13.44
N LYS A 20 -1.89 20.42 -13.15
CA LYS A 20 -0.73 19.96 -13.96
C LYS A 20 -0.65 18.44 -14.05
N THR A 21 -1.00 17.76 -12.96
CA THR A 21 -1.00 16.28 -12.92
C THR A 21 -2.10 15.71 -13.81
N ILE A 22 -3.30 16.30 -13.76
CA ILE A 22 -4.44 15.93 -14.62
C ILE A 22 -4.09 16.12 -16.10
N ASP A 23 -3.48 17.26 -16.45
CA ASP A 23 -3.09 17.56 -17.82
C ASP A 23 -2.05 16.56 -18.35
N LEU A 24 -1.06 16.20 -17.55
CA LEU A 24 -0.08 15.16 -17.90
C LEU A 24 -0.72 13.78 -18.09
N LEU A 25 -1.72 13.43 -17.28
CA LEU A 25 -2.46 12.17 -17.42
C LEU A 25 -3.31 12.17 -18.70
N LYS A 26 -4.03 13.26 -18.99
CA LYS A 26 -4.83 13.40 -20.23
C LYS A 26 -4.00 13.32 -21.49
N MET A 27 -2.78 13.83 -21.45
CA MET A 27 -1.83 13.80 -22.58
C MET A 27 -1.03 12.49 -22.65
N GLU A 28 -1.26 11.53 -21.75
CA GLU A 28 -0.49 10.27 -21.64
C GLU A 28 1.04 10.49 -21.44
N GLN A 29 1.41 11.67 -20.96
CA GLN A 29 2.80 12.07 -20.73
C GLN A 29 3.26 11.87 -19.28
N TYR A 30 2.36 11.41 -18.40
CA TYR A 30 2.75 11.12 -17.05
C TYR A 30 3.79 10.00 -16.99
N ARG A 31 4.86 10.26 -16.23
CA ARG A 31 5.88 9.25 -15.91
C ARG A 31 6.13 9.28 -14.39
N PRO A 32 6.00 8.15 -13.70
CA PRO A 32 6.31 8.07 -12.27
C PRO A 32 7.81 8.33 -12.02
N LYS A 33 8.12 8.94 -10.89
CA LYS A 33 9.51 9.15 -10.47
C LYS A 33 10.02 7.90 -9.75
N PRO A 34 11.35 7.64 -9.80
CA PRO A 34 11.95 6.62 -8.95
C PRO A 34 11.63 6.85 -7.48
N VAL A 35 11.39 5.79 -6.73
CA VAL A 35 11.15 5.88 -5.29
C VAL A 35 12.46 6.11 -4.53
N ARG A 36 12.41 6.90 -3.47
CA ARG A 36 13.53 7.04 -2.54
C ARG A 36 13.59 5.80 -1.64
N ARG A 37 14.64 5.00 -1.79
CA ARG A 37 14.83 3.80 -0.95
C ARG A 37 15.31 4.19 0.44
N THR A 38 14.64 3.69 1.47
CA THR A 38 14.99 3.82 2.88
C THR A 38 14.96 2.44 3.53
N TYR A 39 15.83 2.20 4.50
CA TYR A 39 15.92 0.92 5.18
C TYR A 39 15.37 1.02 6.59
N ILE A 40 14.41 0.16 6.91
CA ILE A 40 13.80 0.08 8.24
C ILE A 40 14.34 -1.16 8.95
N PRO A 41 14.85 -1.05 10.20
CA PRO A 41 15.33 -2.19 10.95
C PRO A 41 14.18 -3.17 11.22
N LYS A 42 14.45 -4.47 11.05
CA LYS A 42 13.55 -5.54 11.47
C LYS A 42 13.78 -5.85 12.96
N LYS A 43 12.82 -6.52 13.60
CA LYS A 43 12.95 -6.98 15.01
C LYS A 43 14.19 -7.86 15.22
N ALA A 44 14.60 -8.63 14.19
CA ALA A 44 15.83 -9.41 14.24
C ALA A 44 17.05 -8.49 14.07
N LYS A 45 17.99 -8.53 15.01
CA LYS A 45 19.22 -7.73 15.01
C LYS A 45 19.97 -7.86 13.67
N GLY A 46 20.38 -6.71 13.12
CA GLY A 46 21.18 -6.64 11.90
C GLY A 46 20.41 -6.86 10.59
N LYS A 47 19.11 -7.10 10.62
CA LYS A 47 18.29 -7.23 9.41
C LYS A 47 17.49 -5.96 9.14
N PHE A 48 17.48 -5.53 7.87
CA PHE A 48 16.74 -4.38 7.38
C PHE A 48 15.73 -4.81 6.31
N ARG A 49 14.66 -4.03 6.17
CA ARG A 49 13.74 -4.13 5.03
C ARG A 49 13.81 -2.84 4.22
N PRO A 50 13.90 -2.93 2.89
CA PRO A 50 13.80 -1.75 2.04
C PRO A 50 12.37 -1.20 2.08
N LEU A 51 12.25 0.11 2.05
CA LEU A 51 11.00 0.84 1.90
C LEU A 51 11.17 1.86 0.78
N GLY A 52 10.31 1.81 -0.23
CA GLY A 52 10.25 2.81 -1.29
C GLY A 52 9.33 3.97 -0.90
N ILE A 53 9.84 5.20 -0.94
CA ILE A 53 9.07 6.41 -0.67
C ILE A 53 8.84 7.13 -1.99
N PRO A 54 7.61 7.10 -2.55
CA PRO A 54 7.29 7.79 -3.80
C PRO A 54 7.24 9.31 -3.62
N SER A 55 7.30 10.03 -4.75
CA SER A 55 7.13 11.49 -4.77
C SER A 55 5.71 11.90 -4.36
N PRO A 56 5.47 13.15 -3.92
CA PRO A 56 4.13 13.61 -3.56
C PRO A 56 3.09 13.41 -4.65
N ARG A 57 3.45 13.73 -5.90
CA ARG A 57 2.58 13.51 -7.07
C ARG A 57 2.20 12.05 -7.23
N ASP A 58 3.20 11.16 -7.15
CA ASP A 58 2.98 9.72 -7.31
C ASP A 58 2.11 9.16 -6.19
N LYS A 59 2.25 9.68 -4.95
CA LYS A 59 1.37 9.30 -3.82
C LYS A 59 -0.10 9.65 -4.10
N VAL A 60 -0.37 10.83 -4.66
CA VAL A 60 -1.74 11.26 -4.99
C VAL A 60 -2.33 10.36 -6.08
N ILE A 61 -1.56 10.05 -7.14
CA ILE A 61 -2.01 9.16 -8.20
C ILE A 61 -2.24 7.74 -7.68
N GLN A 62 -1.32 7.21 -6.87
CA GLN A 62 -1.48 5.90 -6.25
C GLN A 62 -2.73 5.82 -5.40
N GLU A 63 -3.05 6.88 -4.65
CA GLU A 63 -4.28 6.94 -3.86
C GLU A 63 -5.54 6.97 -4.74
N CYS A 64 -5.53 7.72 -5.84
CA CYS A 64 -6.64 7.68 -6.81
C CYS A 64 -6.84 6.27 -7.40
N ILE A 65 -5.76 5.60 -7.78
CA ILE A 65 -5.83 4.22 -8.29
C ILE A 65 -6.35 3.28 -7.21
N ARG A 66 -5.86 3.42 -5.97
CA ARG A 66 -6.33 2.61 -4.82
C ARG A 66 -7.84 2.72 -4.63
N LEU A 67 -8.38 3.94 -4.67
CA LEU A 67 -9.83 4.19 -4.52
C LEU A 67 -10.65 3.51 -5.62
N ILE A 68 -10.18 3.55 -6.87
CA ILE A 68 -10.85 2.90 -8.00
C ILE A 68 -10.81 1.37 -7.83
N LEU A 69 -9.63 0.81 -7.54
CA LEU A 69 -9.47 -0.63 -7.34
C LEU A 69 -10.28 -1.14 -6.14
N GLU A 70 -10.31 -0.37 -5.05
CA GLU A 70 -11.13 -0.69 -3.88
C GLU A 70 -12.62 -0.77 -4.24
N ALA A 71 -13.14 0.22 -4.98
CA ALA A 71 -14.54 0.21 -5.41
C ALA A 71 -14.89 -1.01 -6.29
N ILE A 72 -13.94 -1.49 -7.09
CA ILE A 72 -14.14 -2.64 -7.97
C ILE A 72 -14.04 -3.97 -7.21
N TYR A 73 -13.01 -4.12 -6.36
CA TYR A 73 -12.64 -5.42 -5.80
C TYR A 73 -13.15 -5.68 -4.39
N GLU A 74 -13.54 -4.64 -3.63
CA GLU A 74 -13.95 -4.79 -2.22
C GLU A 74 -15.11 -5.78 -2.06
N SER A 75 -16.07 -5.76 -2.96
CA SER A 75 -17.22 -6.66 -2.93
C SER A 75 -16.88 -8.14 -3.23
N GLY A 76 -15.77 -8.38 -3.93
CA GLY A 76 -15.32 -9.71 -4.33
C GLY A 76 -14.35 -10.38 -3.33
N PHE A 77 -13.88 -9.66 -2.33
CA PHE A 77 -12.97 -10.25 -1.35
C PHE A 77 -13.68 -11.25 -0.43
N HIS A 78 -13.00 -12.36 -0.19
CA HIS A 78 -13.48 -13.37 0.75
C HIS A 78 -13.68 -12.78 2.16
N GLU A 79 -14.69 -13.26 2.89
CA GLU A 79 -15.04 -12.76 4.22
C GLU A 79 -13.89 -12.84 5.24
N ASN A 80 -12.99 -13.83 5.10
CA ASN A 80 -11.81 -14.02 5.95
C ASN A 80 -10.61 -13.15 5.54
N SER A 81 -10.73 -12.32 4.51
CA SER A 81 -9.73 -11.33 4.15
C SER A 81 -9.91 -10.08 5.01
N HIS A 82 -8.93 -9.76 5.86
CA HIS A 82 -9.01 -8.65 6.81
C HIS A 82 -7.98 -7.55 6.58
N GLY A 83 -6.85 -7.86 5.92
CA GLY A 83 -5.75 -6.92 5.74
C GLY A 83 -6.09 -5.79 4.77
N PHE A 84 -5.81 -4.54 5.18
CA PHE A 84 -5.93 -3.33 4.34
C PHE A 84 -7.31 -3.08 3.72
N ARG A 85 -8.37 -3.58 4.32
CA ARG A 85 -9.76 -3.40 3.86
C ARG A 85 -10.52 -2.40 4.74
N PRO A 86 -11.47 -1.60 4.16
CA PRO A 86 -12.35 -0.73 4.92
C PRO A 86 -13.16 -1.51 5.96
N GLY A 87 -13.28 -0.96 7.17
CA GLY A 87 -14.04 -1.60 8.25
C GLY A 87 -13.45 -2.91 8.80
N ARG A 88 -12.29 -3.35 8.30
CA ARG A 88 -11.56 -4.55 8.75
C ARG A 88 -10.28 -4.17 9.49
N SER A 89 -9.85 -5.00 10.43
CA SER A 89 -8.67 -4.74 11.24
C SER A 89 -8.09 -6.06 11.80
N CYS A 90 -6.94 -5.97 12.46
CA CYS A 90 -6.41 -7.12 13.22
C CYS A 90 -7.42 -7.65 14.26
N HIS A 91 -8.22 -6.76 14.86
CA HIS A 91 -9.24 -7.16 15.83
C HIS A 91 -10.36 -7.98 15.17
N THR A 92 -10.84 -7.54 14.00
CA THR A 92 -11.87 -8.32 13.27
C THR A 92 -11.35 -9.68 12.82
N ALA A 93 -10.05 -9.78 12.46
CA ALA A 93 -9.41 -11.05 12.14
C ALA A 93 -9.36 -11.98 13.35
N LEU A 94 -8.90 -11.48 14.51
CA LEU A 94 -8.83 -12.25 15.75
C LEU A 94 -10.22 -12.70 16.22
N GLU A 95 -11.24 -11.83 16.09
CA GLU A 95 -12.63 -12.18 16.42
C GLU A 95 -13.14 -13.30 15.53
N SER A 96 -12.86 -13.24 14.22
CA SER A 96 -13.22 -14.30 13.27
C SER A 96 -12.54 -15.62 13.63
N LEU A 97 -11.26 -15.61 13.96
CA LEU A 97 -10.54 -16.80 14.41
C LEU A 97 -11.17 -17.37 15.68
N ARG A 98 -11.45 -16.53 16.67
CA ARG A 98 -12.05 -16.94 17.95
C ARG A 98 -13.40 -17.62 17.76
N ARG A 99 -14.21 -17.16 16.78
CA ARG A 99 -15.55 -17.73 16.53
C ARG A 99 -15.50 -18.99 15.68
N ASN A 100 -14.67 -19.01 14.65
CA ASN A 100 -14.76 -20.02 13.59
C ASN A 100 -13.74 -21.16 13.73
N TRP A 101 -12.68 -20.99 14.53
CA TRP A 101 -11.59 -21.96 14.64
C TRP A 101 -11.63 -22.78 15.94
N VAL A 102 -12.80 -22.85 16.56
CA VAL A 102 -12.99 -23.67 17.77
C VAL A 102 -12.79 -25.14 17.42
N GLY A 103 -11.91 -25.84 18.17
CA GLY A 103 -11.60 -27.24 17.92
C GLY A 103 -10.59 -27.54 16.81
N THR A 104 -10.04 -26.51 16.15
CA THR A 104 -8.99 -26.68 15.14
C THR A 104 -7.72 -27.27 15.75
N LYS A 105 -7.25 -28.39 15.20
CA LYS A 105 -6.03 -29.09 15.66
C LYS A 105 -4.80 -28.76 14.81
N TRP A 106 -5.00 -28.37 13.56
CA TRP A 106 -3.93 -28.14 12.60
C TRP A 106 -4.12 -26.79 11.91
N VAL A 107 -3.04 -26.07 11.72
CA VAL A 107 -2.99 -24.79 11.01
C VAL A 107 -1.89 -24.87 9.96
N ILE A 108 -2.21 -24.48 8.74
CA ILE A 108 -1.23 -24.33 7.66
C ILE A 108 -0.98 -22.83 7.50
N GLU A 109 0.28 -22.41 7.70
CA GLU A 109 0.70 -21.04 7.44
C GLU A 109 1.45 -21.01 6.10
N ALA A 110 1.04 -20.12 5.22
CA ALA A 110 1.68 -19.90 3.93
C ALA A 110 1.91 -18.40 3.70
N ASP A 111 3.08 -18.05 3.17
CA ASP A 111 3.45 -16.68 2.82
C ASP A 111 4.21 -16.65 1.50
N ILE A 112 3.94 -15.62 0.68
CA ILE A 112 4.62 -15.45 -0.60
C ILE A 112 5.93 -14.71 -0.35
N THR A 113 7.04 -15.42 -0.52
CA THR A 113 8.37 -14.85 -0.33
C THR A 113 8.64 -13.74 -1.33
N GLN A 114 9.01 -12.55 -0.84
CA GLN A 114 9.43 -11.40 -1.65
C GLN A 114 8.45 -11.02 -2.76
N CYS A 115 7.14 -11.10 -2.51
CA CYS A 115 6.09 -10.86 -3.50
C CYS A 115 6.31 -9.54 -4.29
N PHE A 116 6.68 -8.44 -3.62
CA PHE A 116 6.89 -7.15 -4.27
C PHE A 116 8.30 -6.99 -4.88
N ASP A 117 9.29 -7.74 -4.42
CA ASP A 117 10.67 -7.63 -4.92
C ASP A 117 10.87 -8.45 -6.20
N LEU A 118 10.02 -9.45 -6.44
CA LEU A 118 10.10 -10.37 -7.60
C LEU A 118 9.16 -9.97 -8.75
N THR A 119 8.27 -8.99 -8.56
CA THR A 119 7.29 -8.54 -9.56
C THR A 119 7.70 -7.28 -10.31
N SER A 120 8.96 -6.85 -10.20
CA SER A 120 9.50 -5.68 -10.91
C SER A 120 10.14 -6.04 -12.24
#